data_c18bbf0a5c9e39554f8838010e6c9b4d
#
_entry.id   c18bbf0a5c9e39554f8838010e6c9b4d
#
_cell.length_a   1.000
_cell.length_b   1.000
_cell.length_c   1.000
_cell.angle_alpha   90.00
_cell.angle_beta   90.00
_cell.angle_gamma   90.00
#
_symmetry.space_group_name_H-M   'P 1'
#
loop_
_entity.id
_entity.type
_entity.pdbx_description
1 polymer ?
#
loop_
_entity_poly.entity_id
_entity_poly.type
_entity_poly.pdbx_seq_one_letter_code
_entity_poly.pdbx_strand_id
1 'polypeptide(L)'
;QTFKNKFDIQVVEYNDHSGGVFVVQKNQINDLVELFTLYENKGQTLLSIIDEQKPDIIHFTEIPEHFIEHSTLDKIFGNKKRKFDIVCSTHGSFTNPDEIKYQPDRYILVSEWSRQRFEHLGIDTKVWEYPIEDFKYNKDTAKEELGFEKDWKHVLMIGLFSEGKNQSEIFDVARLLQKYKIKFHFVGNQASNFESYWKPLMDTKPDNCIVWGERNDTDKFYKAADLFYFSSTLELNPLSIKEALSYGLPSIFRRLHTYLDKYDNTELVTYIDDDIHNTKNLLLEKLQPKFNEIPGWFSYQKLYDDVVDKLPNNSNIVEVGSWFGKSTNYLANKILE
;
A
#
# COMPACT_ATOMS: atom_id res chain seq x y z
N GLN A 1 9.98 -2.68 -22.74
CA GLN A 1 10.62 -3.06 -24.03
C GLN A 1 10.29 -2.08 -25.18
N THR A 2 9.13 -1.44 -25.18
CA THR A 2 8.66 -0.59 -26.31
C THR A 2 9.44 0.71 -26.50
N PHE A 3 10.16 1.19 -25.50
CA PHE A 3 10.87 2.47 -25.51
C PHE A 3 12.40 2.36 -25.69
N LYS A 4 13.00 1.19 -25.42
CA LYS A 4 14.46 0.97 -25.51
C LYS A 4 15.08 1.34 -26.85
N ASN A 5 14.31 1.27 -27.93
CA ASN A 5 14.78 1.63 -29.27
C ASN A 5 14.46 3.07 -29.72
N LYS A 6 13.83 3.87 -28.84
CA LYS A 6 13.40 5.25 -29.15
C LYS A 6 14.16 6.30 -28.37
N PHE A 7 14.69 5.96 -27.22
CA PHE A 7 15.34 6.90 -26.31
C PHE A 7 16.63 6.29 -25.77
N ASP A 8 17.67 7.10 -25.72
CA ASP A 8 18.88 6.80 -24.97
C ASP A 8 18.64 7.28 -23.53
N ILE A 9 18.55 6.33 -22.58
CA ILE A 9 18.23 6.61 -21.19
C ILE A 9 19.42 6.20 -20.34
N GLN A 10 19.91 7.11 -19.54
CA GLN A 10 20.95 6.85 -18.55
C GLN A 10 20.41 7.16 -17.17
N VAL A 11 20.77 6.35 -16.20
CA VAL A 11 20.34 6.51 -14.81
C VAL A 11 21.54 6.80 -13.94
N VAL A 12 21.42 7.85 -13.14
CA VAL A 12 22.44 8.26 -12.17
C VAL A 12 21.88 8.08 -10.78
N GLU A 13 22.45 7.15 -10.02
CA GLU A 13 22.14 6.93 -8.61
C GLU A 13 22.98 7.89 -7.76
N TYR A 14 22.34 8.95 -7.26
CA TYR A 14 23.05 9.97 -6.48
C TYR A 14 23.24 9.55 -5.02
N ASN A 15 22.27 8.89 -4.42
CA ASN A 15 22.34 8.33 -3.07
C ASN A 15 21.82 6.89 -3.08
N ASP A 16 22.50 6.03 -2.33
CA ASP A 16 22.00 4.69 -2.04
C ASP A 16 20.76 4.81 -1.13
N HIS A 17 19.61 4.33 -1.61
CA HIS A 17 18.34 4.42 -0.92
C HIS A 17 17.58 3.09 -1.03
N SER A 18 17.12 2.57 0.10
CA SER A 18 16.43 1.27 0.20
C SER A 18 14.89 1.37 0.28
N GLY A 19 14.28 2.47 -0.13
CA GLY A 19 12.83 2.66 -0.09
C GLY A 19 12.07 1.91 -1.19
N GLY A 20 10.81 1.55 -0.95
CA GLY A 20 10.00 0.75 -1.88
C GLY A 20 9.85 1.33 -3.29
N VAL A 21 9.76 2.66 -3.43
CA VAL A 21 9.75 3.34 -4.75
C VAL A 21 11.06 3.10 -5.50
N PHE A 22 12.19 3.13 -4.80
CA PHE A 22 13.50 2.89 -5.40
C PHE A 22 13.66 1.44 -5.86
N VAL A 23 13.19 0.48 -5.07
CA VAL A 23 13.21 -0.95 -5.44
C VAL A 23 12.40 -1.19 -6.72
N VAL A 24 11.22 -0.59 -6.84
CA VAL A 24 10.39 -0.67 -8.06
C VAL A 24 11.13 -0.04 -9.25
N GLN A 25 11.71 1.14 -9.08
CA GLN A 25 12.47 1.81 -10.13
C GLN A 25 13.70 1.00 -10.54
N LYS A 26 14.47 0.48 -9.57
CA LYS A 26 15.66 -0.34 -9.82
C LYS A 26 15.33 -1.63 -10.57
N ASN A 27 14.24 -2.30 -10.22
CA ASN A 27 13.79 -3.50 -10.94
C ASN A 27 13.33 -3.20 -12.37
N GLN A 28 12.71 -2.03 -12.60
CA GLN A 28 12.32 -1.59 -13.94
C GLN A 28 13.51 -1.19 -14.83
N ILE A 29 14.62 -0.80 -14.23
CA ILE A 29 15.81 -0.27 -14.89
C ILE A 29 16.83 -1.39 -15.20
N ASN A 30 16.97 -2.41 -14.33
CA ASN A 30 18.05 -3.40 -14.36
C ASN A 30 18.29 -4.10 -15.72
N ASP A 31 17.28 -4.19 -16.58
CA ASP A 31 17.40 -4.81 -17.92
C ASP A 31 17.50 -3.80 -19.07
N LEU A 32 17.43 -2.51 -18.79
CA LEU A 32 17.17 -1.51 -19.82
C LEU A 32 18.23 -0.41 -19.96
N VAL A 33 19.06 -0.15 -18.94
CA VAL A 33 19.83 1.11 -18.87
C VAL A 33 21.18 0.93 -18.18
N GLU A 34 22.17 1.73 -18.57
CA GLU A 34 23.43 1.88 -17.87
C GLU A 34 23.21 2.66 -16.55
N LEU A 35 23.63 2.06 -15.41
CA LEU A 35 23.51 2.65 -14.09
C LEU A 35 24.85 3.25 -13.66
N PHE A 36 24.88 4.55 -13.43
CA PHE A 36 26.02 5.25 -12.85
C PHE A 36 25.80 5.48 -11.36
N THR A 37 26.58 4.82 -10.51
CA THR A 37 26.53 5.05 -9.06
C THR A 37 27.61 6.03 -8.64
N LEU A 38 27.23 7.11 -7.96
CA LEU A 38 28.14 8.16 -7.53
C LEU A 38 28.57 7.94 -6.08
N TYR A 39 29.89 7.78 -5.87
CA TYR A 39 30.47 7.54 -4.54
C TYR A 39 31.16 8.78 -3.95
N GLU A 40 31.99 9.49 -4.74
CA GLU A 40 32.76 10.63 -4.30
C GLU A 40 32.53 11.85 -5.21
N ASN A 41 32.66 13.07 -4.66
CA ASN A 41 32.49 14.34 -5.39
C ASN A 41 31.20 14.33 -6.25
N LYS A 42 30.13 13.82 -5.72
CA LYS A 42 28.89 13.49 -6.44
C LYS A 42 28.38 14.64 -7.31
N GLY A 43 28.38 15.88 -6.78
CA GLY A 43 27.93 17.05 -7.52
C GLY A 43 28.79 17.36 -8.75
N GLN A 44 30.12 17.28 -8.63
CA GLN A 44 31.01 17.52 -9.77
C GLN A 44 30.89 16.40 -10.81
N THR A 45 30.78 15.15 -10.37
CA THR A 45 30.60 14.00 -11.27
C THR A 45 29.27 14.09 -12.01
N LEU A 46 28.19 14.49 -11.34
CA LEU A 46 26.89 14.73 -11.99
C LEU A 46 26.99 15.81 -13.08
N LEU A 47 27.66 16.93 -12.81
CA LEU A 47 27.87 17.98 -13.79
C LEU A 47 28.69 17.51 -14.98
N SER A 48 29.74 16.69 -14.76
CA SER A 48 30.55 16.10 -15.84
C SER A 48 29.70 15.18 -16.72
N ILE A 49 28.86 14.33 -16.11
CA ILE A 49 27.94 13.46 -16.85
C ILE A 49 26.99 14.30 -17.72
N ILE A 50 26.40 15.37 -17.17
CA ILE A 50 25.50 16.25 -17.93
C ILE A 50 26.23 16.89 -19.12
N ASP A 51 27.47 17.34 -18.92
CA ASP A 51 28.26 17.96 -19.97
C ASP A 51 28.70 16.97 -21.07
N GLU A 52 29.01 15.74 -20.71
CA GLU A 52 29.41 14.67 -21.65
C GLU A 52 28.20 14.13 -22.43
N GLN A 53 27.13 13.83 -21.75
CA GLN A 53 25.95 13.18 -22.34
C GLN A 53 25.03 14.15 -23.08
N LYS A 54 25.07 15.43 -22.73
CA LYS A 54 24.25 16.51 -23.35
C LYS A 54 22.77 16.10 -23.45
N PRO A 55 22.13 15.75 -22.34
CA PRO A 55 20.76 15.24 -22.36
C PRO A 55 19.78 16.27 -22.91
N ASP A 56 18.68 15.79 -23.48
CA ASP A 56 17.52 16.62 -23.82
C ASP A 56 16.61 16.85 -22.61
N ILE A 57 16.59 15.90 -21.66
CA ILE A 57 15.79 15.95 -20.43
C ILE A 57 16.64 15.47 -19.26
N ILE A 58 16.58 16.20 -18.14
CA ILE A 58 17.04 15.74 -16.83
C ILE A 58 15.81 15.48 -15.97
N HIS A 59 15.63 14.24 -15.53
CA HIS A 59 14.54 13.86 -14.67
C HIS A 59 15.03 13.54 -13.25
N PHE A 60 14.66 14.38 -12.30
CA PHE A 60 14.85 14.11 -10.88
C PHE A 60 13.67 13.30 -10.35
N THR A 61 13.95 12.14 -9.75
CA THR A 61 12.93 11.22 -9.24
C THR A 61 12.44 11.56 -7.83
N GLU A 62 12.93 12.64 -7.25
CA GLU A 62 12.45 13.31 -6.03
C GLU A 62 12.92 14.78 -6.06
N ILE A 63 12.43 15.60 -5.14
CA ILE A 63 12.84 17.01 -5.02
C ILE A 63 14.35 17.07 -4.82
N PRO A 64 15.13 17.62 -5.78
CA PRO A 64 16.58 17.45 -5.80
C PRO A 64 17.30 18.15 -4.64
N GLU A 65 16.74 19.24 -4.11
CA GLU A 65 17.34 19.99 -3.00
C GLU A 65 17.37 19.23 -1.67
N HIS A 66 16.64 18.11 -1.55
CA HIS A 66 16.72 17.23 -0.38
C HIS A 66 17.97 16.35 -0.38
N PHE A 67 18.64 16.20 -1.53
CA PHE A 67 19.71 15.22 -1.70
C PHE A 67 20.97 15.80 -2.34
N ILE A 68 20.85 16.87 -3.17
CA ILE A 68 21.92 17.44 -3.96
C ILE A 68 22.31 18.82 -3.40
N GLU A 69 23.59 19.08 -3.33
CA GLU A 69 24.13 20.34 -2.80
C GLU A 69 23.65 21.53 -3.64
N HIS A 70 23.25 22.61 -2.97
CA HIS A 70 22.76 23.82 -3.60
C HIS A 70 23.75 24.40 -4.65
N SER A 71 25.05 24.30 -4.41
CA SER A 71 26.08 24.75 -5.36
C SER A 71 26.08 24.01 -6.69
N THR A 72 25.67 22.74 -6.70
CA THR A 72 25.45 21.92 -7.90
C THR A 72 24.15 22.30 -8.58
N LEU A 73 23.07 22.41 -7.79
CA LEU A 73 21.75 22.81 -8.31
C LEU A 73 21.76 24.22 -8.89
N ASP A 74 22.46 25.18 -8.30
CA ASP A 74 22.63 26.53 -8.85
C ASP A 74 23.25 26.51 -10.27
N LYS A 75 24.15 25.55 -10.56
CA LYS A 75 24.74 25.40 -11.91
C LYS A 75 23.76 24.75 -12.90
N ILE A 76 22.96 23.80 -12.45
CA ILE A 76 21.97 23.09 -13.29
C ILE A 76 20.78 24.02 -13.60
N PHE A 77 20.13 24.55 -12.57
CA PHE A 77 18.91 25.36 -12.69
C PHE A 77 19.22 26.82 -13.09
N GLY A 78 20.33 27.37 -12.62
CA GLY A 78 20.74 28.74 -12.92
C GLY A 78 21.27 28.96 -14.35
N ASN A 79 21.53 27.92 -15.10
CA ASN A 79 22.00 28.00 -16.49
C ASN A 79 20.85 28.38 -17.44
N LYS A 80 20.65 29.68 -17.64
CA LYS A 80 19.64 30.23 -18.60
C LYS A 80 19.84 29.84 -20.07
N LYS A 81 21.02 29.28 -20.42
CA LYS A 81 21.35 28.80 -21.77
C LYS A 81 21.31 27.28 -21.90
N ARG A 82 20.79 26.57 -20.86
CA ARG A 82 20.63 25.10 -20.91
C ARG A 82 19.78 24.71 -22.14
N LYS A 83 20.15 23.57 -22.72
CA LYS A 83 19.45 23.01 -23.90
C LYS A 83 18.59 21.79 -23.53
N PHE A 84 18.38 21.54 -22.24
CA PHE A 84 17.61 20.45 -21.73
C PHE A 84 16.44 20.95 -20.87
N ASP A 85 15.36 20.20 -20.87
CA ASP A 85 14.25 20.40 -19.93
C ASP A 85 14.54 19.70 -18.60
N ILE A 86 14.05 20.28 -17.51
CA ILE A 86 14.11 19.67 -16.19
C ILE A 86 12.71 19.20 -15.81
N VAL A 87 12.61 17.91 -15.52
CA VAL A 87 11.41 17.26 -15.01
C VAL A 87 11.69 16.82 -13.58
N CYS A 88 10.74 17.00 -12.68
CA CYS A 88 10.86 16.53 -11.31
C CYS A 88 9.62 15.71 -10.94
N SER A 89 9.83 14.49 -10.46
CA SER A 89 8.78 13.72 -9.78
C SER A 89 8.90 13.93 -8.29
N THR A 90 7.78 13.89 -7.56
CA THR A 90 7.82 13.77 -6.10
C THR A 90 6.80 12.76 -5.61
N HIS A 91 7.23 11.98 -4.62
CA HIS A 91 6.49 10.89 -4.01
C HIS A 91 6.13 11.21 -2.55
N GLY A 92 6.70 12.29 -2.01
CA GLY A 92 6.56 12.68 -0.61
C GLY A 92 5.25 13.43 -0.32
N SER A 93 4.55 13.01 0.73
CA SER A 93 3.36 13.71 1.23
C SER A 93 3.70 15.00 1.98
N PHE A 94 4.93 15.12 2.45
CA PHE A 94 5.40 16.26 3.24
C PHE A 94 5.93 17.42 2.40
N THR A 95 6.13 17.23 1.10
CA THR A 95 6.64 18.27 0.23
C THR A 95 5.71 19.48 0.22
N ASN A 96 6.21 20.62 0.68
CA ASN A 96 5.52 21.90 0.56
C ASN A 96 5.97 22.58 -0.73
N PRO A 97 5.09 22.76 -1.74
CA PRO A 97 5.47 23.35 -3.01
C PRO A 97 6.06 24.77 -2.89
N ASP A 98 5.61 25.54 -1.90
CA ASP A 98 6.06 26.92 -1.68
C ASP A 98 7.51 27.03 -1.15
N GLU A 99 8.02 25.95 -0.58
CA GLU A 99 9.38 25.89 -0.03
C GLU A 99 10.42 25.40 -1.04
N ILE A 100 9.99 24.92 -2.23
CA ILE A 100 10.90 24.40 -3.25
C ILE A 100 11.59 25.58 -3.94
N LYS A 101 12.90 25.69 -3.77
CA LYS A 101 13.72 26.74 -4.37
C LYS A 101 13.99 26.49 -5.86
N TYR A 102 14.25 25.24 -6.24
CA TYR A 102 14.66 24.86 -7.59
C TYR A 102 13.48 24.31 -8.39
N GLN A 103 12.75 25.23 -9.02
CA GLN A 103 11.54 24.90 -9.79
C GLN A 103 11.90 24.30 -11.16
N PRO A 104 11.37 23.10 -11.51
CA PRO A 104 11.57 22.47 -12.82
C PRO A 104 10.70 23.11 -13.90
N ASP A 105 10.86 22.66 -15.15
CA ASP A 105 9.96 23.01 -16.24
C ASP A 105 8.64 22.23 -16.15
N ARG A 106 8.68 21.03 -15.53
CA ARG A 106 7.50 20.18 -15.36
C ARG A 106 7.58 19.33 -14.08
N TYR A 107 6.43 19.18 -13.42
CA TYR A 107 6.25 18.20 -12.34
C TYR A 107 5.50 16.94 -12.80
N ILE A 108 5.96 15.78 -12.33
CA ILE A 108 5.22 14.51 -12.37
C ILE A 108 4.85 14.15 -10.94
N LEU A 109 3.56 14.11 -10.65
CA LEU A 109 3.02 13.91 -9.31
C LEU A 109 2.27 12.58 -9.25
N VAL A 110 2.26 11.93 -8.09
CA VAL A 110 1.73 10.59 -7.94
C VAL A 110 0.22 10.55 -7.61
N SER A 111 -0.38 11.70 -7.35
CA SER A 111 -1.81 11.77 -7.02
C SER A 111 -2.43 13.10 -7.47
N GLU A 112 -3.74 13.08 -7.68
CA GLU A 112 -4.51 14.27 -8.02
C GLU A 112 -4.50 15.29 -6.86
N TRP A 113 -4.50 14.82 -5.62
CA TRP A 113 -4.35 15.69 -4.46
C TRP A 113 -3.01 16.46 -4.48
N SER A 114 -1.90 15.79 -4.82
CA SER A 114 -0.61 16.46 -4.99
C SER A 114 -0.67 17.48 -6.13
N ARG A 115 -1.28 17.13 -7.28
CA ARG A 115 -1.42 18.04 -8.41
C ARG A 115 -2.16 19.33 -8.02
N GLN A 116 -3.25 19.24 -7.27
CA GLN A 116 -4.00 20.39 -6.81
C GLN A 116 -3.15 21.32 -5.92
N ARG A 117 -2.28 20.75 -5.07
CA ARG A 117 -1.37 21.54 -4.23
C ARG A 117 -0.28 22.28 -4.99
N PHE A 118 0.14 21.76 -6.14
CA PHE A 118 1.17 22.37 -7.00
C PHE A 118 0.61 23.33 -8.06
N GLU A 119 -0.69 23.36 -8.27
CA GLU A 119 -1.35 24.09 -9.36
C GLU A 119 -1.06 25.60 -9.32
N HIS A 120 -0.98 26.20 -8.14
CA HIS A 120 -0.74 27.63 -7.96
C HIS A 120 0.66 28.09 -8.39
N LEU A 121 1.63 27.18 -8.53
CA LEU A 121 2.96 27.50 -9.03
C LEU A 121 2.97 27.87 -10.54
N GLY A 122 1.90 27.57 -11.28
CA GLY A 122 1.81 27.82 -12.71
C GLY A 122 2.76 27.00 -13.58
N ILE A 123 3.35 25.94 -13.02
CA ILE A 123 4.24 25.01 -13.72
C ILE A 123 3.41 23.85 -14.28
N ASP A 124 3.76 23.36 -15.48
CA ASP A 124 3.10 22.18 -16.07
C ASP A 124 3.19 20.97 -15.10
N THR A 125 2.04 20.45 -14.70
CA THR A 125 1.95 19.33 -13.77
C THR A 125 1.18 18.18 -14.39
N LYS A 126 1.71 16.96 -14.27
CA LYS A 126 1.04 15.73 -14.72
C LYS A 126 0.92 14.75 -13.55
N VAL A 127 -0.22 14.06 -13.47
CA VAL A 127 -0.36 12.92 -12.57
C VAL A 127 0.05 11.67 -13.31
N TRP A 128 0.99 10.94 -12.73
CA TRP A 128 1.40 9.63 -13.22
C TRP A 128 1.41 8.63 -12.08
N GLU A 129 0.38 7.83 -12.07
CA GLU A 129 0.27 6.75 -11.09
C GLU A 129 1.15 5.56 -11.50
N TYR A 130 1.70 4.89 -10.49
CA TYR A 130 2.47 3.67 -10.72
C TYR A 130 1.60 2.59 -11.37
N PRO A 131 2.09 1.93 -12.43
CA PRO A 131 1.43 0.75 -12.97
C PRO A 131 1.47 -0.38 -11.94
N ILE A 132 0.42 -1.18 -11.91
CA ILE A 132 0.37 -2.43 -11.15
C ILE A 132 0.54 -3.57 -12.14
N GLU A 133 1.43 -4.50 -11.85
CA GLU A 133 1.58 -5.73 -12.62
C GLU A 133 0.42 -6.68 -12.33
N ASP A 134 -0.05 -7.37 -13.37
CA ASP A 134 -1.12 -8.35 -13.26
C ASP A 134 -0.51 -9.74 -13.05
N PHE A 135 -0.42 -10.17 -11.80
CA PHE A 135 0.14 -11.47 -11.44
C PHE A 135 -0.91 -12.56 -11.40
N LYS A 136 -0.62 -13.69 -12.05
CA LYS A 136 -1.49 -14.85 -12.09
C LYS A 136 -1.04 -15.93 -11.11
N TYR A 137 -1.47 -15.84 -9.86
CA TYR A 137 -1.22 -16.87 -8.86
C TYR A 137 -2.52 -17.57 -8.44
N ASN A 138 -2.45 -18.89 -8.14
CA ASN A 138 -3.57 -19.61 -7.57
C ASN A 138 -3.56 -19.47 -6.03
N LYS A 139 -4.73 -19.21 -5.42
CA LYS A 139 -4.86 -18.97 -3.98
C LYS A 139 -4.41 -20.17 -3.14
N ASP A 140 -4.82 -21.38 -3.51
CA ASP A 140 -4.51 -22.59 -2.73
C ASP A 140 -3.01 -22.91 -2.77
N THR A 141 -2.37 -22.77 -3.94
CA THR A 141 -0.93 -22.91 -4.09
C THR A 141 -0.17 -21.88 -3.27
N ALA A 142 -0.61 -20.63 -3.29
CA ALA A 142 0.01 -19.57 -2.48
C ALA A 142 -0.10 -19.84 -0.97
N LYS A 143 -1.25 -20.33 -0.49
CA LYS A 143 -1.43 -20.73 0.92
C LYS A 143 -0.51 -21.89 1.31
N GLU A 144 -0.36 -22.89 0.46
CA GLU A 144 0.53 -24.05 0.69
C GLU A 144 2.00 -23.63 0.75
N GLU A 145 2.46 -22.81 -0.20
CA GLU A 145 3.84 -22.33 -0.25
C GLU A 145 4.22 -21.45 0.94
N LEU A 146 3.27 -20.68 1.47
CA LEU A 146 3.47 -19.84 2.65
C LEU A 146 3.21 -20.57 3.98
N GLY A 147 2.71 -21.82 3.94
CA GLY A 147 2.35 -22.57 5.13
C GLY A 147 1.13 -21.99 5.86
N PHE A 148 0.22 -21.36 5.15
CA PHE A 148 -1.02 -20.82 5.73
C PHE A 148 -2.00 -21.94 6.03
N GLU A 149 -2.53 -21.97 7.24
CA GLU A 149 -3.52 -22.98 7.66
C GLU A 149 -4.84 -22.79 6.91
N LYS A 150 -5.34 -23.87 6.30
CA LYS A 150 -6.53 -23.84 5.42
C LYS A 150 -7.83 -23.43 6.13
N ASP A 151 -7.96 -23.76 7.41
CA ASP A 151 -9.13 -23.48 8.25
C ASP A 151 -9.01 -22.19 9.07
N TRP A 152 -7.96 -21.41 8.83
CA TRP A 152 -7.75 -20.09 9.41
C TRP A 152 -8.03 -18.99 8.39
N LYS A 153 -8.41 -17.83 8.89
CA LYS A 153 -8.48 -16.60 8.10
C LYS A 153 -7.17 -15.82 8.21
N HIS A 154 -6.73 -15.26 7.11
CA HIS A 154 -5.45 -14.61 7.01
C HIS A 154 -5.63 -13.13 6.61
N VAL A 155 -5.29 -12.24 7.52
CA VAL A 155 -5.30 -10.79 7.32
C VAL A 155 -3.89 -10.33 6.98
N LEU A 156 -3.73 -9.57 5.92
CA LEU A 156 -2.45 -9.11 5.39
C LEU A 156 -2.28 -7.61 5.56
N MET A 157 -1.10 -7.20 6.00
CA MET A 157 -0.60 -5.82 5.93
C MET A 157 0.76 -5.81 5.26
N ILE A 158 0.93 -4.98 4.22
CA ILE A 158 2.23 -4.79 3.56
C ILE A 158 2.66 -3.32 3.67
N GLY A 159 3.84 -3.10 4.23
CA GLY A 159 4.43 -1.77 4.36
C GLY A 159 5.60 -1.74 5.33
N LEU A 160 6.47 -0.75 5.15
CA LEU A 160 7.55 -0.42 6.08
C LEU A 160 7.00 -0.22 7.51
N PHE A 161 7.67 -0.75 8.51
CA PHE A 161 7.29 -0.51 9.90
C PHE A 161 7.66 0.92 10.32
N SER A 162 6.66 1.78 10.43
CA SER A 162 6.81 3.19 10.81
C SER A 162 5.53 3.71 11.46
N GLU A 163 5.65 4.83 12.20
CA GLU A 163 4.50 5.50 12.84
C GLU A 163 3.40 5.82 11.82
N GLY A 164 3.76 6.28 10.62
CA GLY A 164 2.78 6.62 9.59
C GLY A 164 1.99 5.42 9.05
N LYS A 165 2.59 4.21 9.07
CA LYS A 165 1.92 2.96 8.66
C LYS A 165 1.08 2.35 9.79
N ASN A 166 1.33 2.73 11.05
CA ASN A 166 0.51 2.44 12.22
C ASN A 166 0.19 0.94 12.44
N GLN A 167 1.20 0.06 12.31
CA GLN A 167 1.03 -1.37 12.59
C GLN A 167 0.60 -1.66 14.02
N SER A 168 0.89 -0.75 14.98
CA SER A 168 0.47 -0.85 16.37
C SER A 168 -1.03 -1.06 16.51
N GLU A 169 -1.84 -0.34 15.75
CA GLU A 169 -3.30 -0.50 15.75
C GLU A 169 -3.71 -1.91 15.34
N ILE A 170 -3.08 -2.46 14.30
CA ILE A 170 -3.39 -3.83 13.87
C ILE A 170 -3.02 -4.84 14.97
N PHE A 171 -1.93 -4.62 15.72
CA PHE A 171 -1.59 -5.44 16.86
C PHE A 171 -2.65 -5.36 17.97
N ASP A 172 -3.19 -4.15 18.22
CA ASP A 172 -4.26 -3.99 19.22
C ASP A 172 -5.54 -4.72 18.80
N VAL A 173 -5.94 -4.58 17.55
CA VAL A 173 -7.07 -5.35 16.99
C VAL A 173 -6.81 -6.85 17.04
N ALA A 174 -5.60 -7.30 16.72
CA ALA A 174 -5.22 -8.71 16.78
C ALA A 174 -5.33 -9.29 18.19
N ARG A 175 -4.96 -8.52 19.25
CA ARG A 175 -5.15 -8.91 20.65
C ARG A 175 -6.61 -9.18 20.97
N LEU A 176 -7.53 -8.36 20.47
CA LEU A 176 -8.97 -8.55 20.66
C LEU A 176 -9.51 -9.81 19.95
N LEU A 177 -8.76 -10.31 18.96
CA LEU A 177 -9.15 -11.43 18.09
C LEU A 177 -8.39 -12.74 18.36
N GLN A 178 -7.55 -12.83 19.40
CA GLN A 178 -6.73 -14.01 19.69
C GLN A 178 -7.54 -15.32 19.87
N LYS A 179 -8.79 -15.23 20.32
CA LYS A 179 -9.67 -16.40 20.50
C LYS A 179 -10.28 -16.95 19.20
N TYR A 180 -10.09 -16.23 18.07
CA TYR A 180 -10.59 -16.63 16.77
C TYR A 180 -9.49 -17.26 15.93
N LYS A 181 -9.86 -18.07 14.95
CA LYS A 181 -8.92 -18.63 13.96
C LYS A 181 -8.53 -17.57 12.90
N ILE A 182 -7.91 -16.49 13.36
CA ILE A 182 -7.47 -15.38 12.52
C ILE A 182 -5.98 -15.12 12.78
N LYS A 183 -5.18 -15.10 11.72
CA LYS A 183 -3.77 -14.70 11.75
C LYS A 183 -3.56 -13.41 10.99
N PHE A 184 -2.67 -12.57 11.52
CA PHE A 184 -2.26 -11.32 10.93
C PHE A 184 -0.83 -11.44 10.43
N HIS A 185 -0.63 -11.16 9.15
CA HIS A 185 0.66 -11.25 8.47
C HIS A 185 1.16 -9.87 8.12
N PHE A 186 2.37 -9.55 8.57
CA PHE A 186 3.04 -8.28 8.31
C PHE A 186 4.24 -8.52 7.41
N VAL A 187 4.24 -7.91 6.24
CA VAL A 187 5.33 -7.97 5.27
C VAL A 187 5.88 -6.58 5.08
N GLY A 188 7.17 -6.40 5.28
CA GLY A 188 7.84 -5.12 5.11
C GLY A 188 9.09 -4.97 5.97
N ASN A 189 9.90 -4.01 5.59
CA ASN A 189 11.18 -3.74 6.22
C ASN A 189 11.01 -3.12 7.62
N GLN A 190 11.87 -3.54 8.55
CA GLN A 190 12.06 -2.96 9.87
C GLN A 190 13.35 -2.12 9.84
N ALA A 191 13.30 -0.97 9.16
CA ALA A 191 14.45 -0.12 8.94
C ALA A 191 14.97 0.50 10.26
N SER A 192 16.29 0.67 10.36
CA SER A 192 16.97 1.14 11.59
C SER A 192 16.55 2.55 12.01
N ASN A 193 16.19 3.41 11.05
CA ASN A 193 15.71 4.77 11.35
C ASN A 193 14.32 4.82 12.00
N PHE A 194 13.59 3.69 12.04
CA PHE A 194 12.31 3.53 12.73
C PHE A 194 12.37 2.52 13.89
N GLU A 195 13.57 2.21 14.39
CA GLU A 195 13.77 1.22 15.46
C GLU A 195 13.00 1.59 16.74
N SER A 196 12.93 2.88 17.07
CA SER A 196 12.17 3.38 18.23
C SER A 196 10.67 3.07 18.15
N TYR A 197 10.12 2.94 16.93
CA TYR A 197 8.73 2.55 16.71
C TYR A 197 8.53 1.03 16.73
N TRP A 198 9.26 0.31 15.87
CA TRP A 198 8.96 -1.12 15.66
C TRP A 198 9.49 -2.04 16.74
N LYS A 199 10.61 -1.71 17.43
CA LYS A 199 11.22 -2.60 18.42
C LYS A 199 10.30 -2.86 19.62
N PRO A 200 9.68 -1.86 20.28
CA PRO A 200 8.72 -2.10 21.35
C PRO A 200 7.49 -2.90 20.90
N LEU A 201 7.09 -2.78 19.63
CA LEU A 201 5.99 -3.57 19.09
C LEU A 201 6.34 -5.05 19.00
N MET A 202 7.59 -5.38 18.64
CA MET A 202 8.05 -6.77 18.58
C MET A 202 8.05 -7.43 19.96
N ASP A 203 8.43 -6.69 21.01
CA ASP A 203 8.44 -7.19 22.40
C ASP A 203 7.04 -7.53 22.92
N THR A 204 6.02 -6.88 22.38
CA THR A 204 4.60 -7.04 22.78
C THR A 204 3.71 -7.66 21.69
N LYS A 205 4.32 -8.22 20.66
CA LYS A 205 3.62 -8.79 19.50
C LYS A 205 2.64 -9.91 19.93
N PRO A 206 1.36 -9.85 19.53
CA PRO A 206 0.41 -10.92 19.78
C PRO A 206 0.80 -12.24 19.09
N ASP A 207 0.45 -13.38 19.68
CA ASP A 207 0.78 -14.71 19.14
C ASP A 207 0.14 -15.00 17.78
N ASN A 208 -1.00 -14.37 17.48
CA ASN A 208 -1.67 -14.48 16.20
C ASN A 208 -1.14 -13.49 15.15
N CYS A 209 -0.03 -12.78 15.42
CA CYS A 209 0.68 -11.91 14.50
C CYS A 209 2.00 -12.52 14.04
N ILE A 210 2.23 -12.58 12.73
CA ILE A 210 3.45 -13.09 12.10
C ILE A 210 4.11 -11.96 11.32
N VAL A 211 5.35 -11.65 11.65
CA VAL A 211 6.17 -10.65 10.94
C VAL A 211 7.15 -11.39 10.06
N TRP A 212 7.06 -11.15 8.75
CA TRP A 212 7.84 -11.84 7.71
C TRP A 212 9.11 -11.09 7.30
N GLY A 213 9.25 -9.83 7.75
CA GLY A 213 10.30 -8.95 7.25
C GLY A 213 10.08 -8.51 5.80
N GLU A 214 11.13 -8.06 5.16
CA GLU A 214 11.11 -7.67 3.74
C GLU A 214 11.05 -8.92 2.84
N ARG A 215 10.15 -8.88 1.85
CA ARG A 215 9.90 -9.99 0.91
C ARG A 215 9.79 -9.47 -0.51
N ASN A 216 10.33 -10.24 -1.47
CA ASN A 216 10.24 -9.95 -2.91
C ASN A 216 9.08 -10.68 -3.60
N ASP A 217 8.44 -11.64 -2.91
CA ASP A 217 7.32 -12.45 -3.40
C ASP A 217 5.98 -12.01 -2.77
N THR A 218 5.74 -10.71 -2.69
CA THR A 218 4.55 -10.12 -2.07
C THR A 218 3.25 -10.53 -2.76
N ASP A 219 3.30 -10.84 -4.05
CA ASP A 219 2.22 -11.40 -4.84
C ASP A 219 1.59 -12.66 -4.22
N LYS A 220 2.40 -13.55 -3.66
CA LYS A 220 1.93 -14.75 -2.96
C LYS A 220 1.09 -14.40 -1.74
N PHE A 221 1.52 -13.38 -0.98
CA PHE A 221 0.79 -12.94 0.22
C PHE A 221 -0.57 -12.34 -0.12
N TYR A 222 -0.66 -11.49 -1.15
CA TYR A 222 -1.93 -10.96 -1.62
C TYR A 222 -2.88 -12.06 -2.08
N LYS A 223 -2.37 -13.09 -2.79
CA LYS A 223 -3.19 -14.22 -3.24
C LYS A 223 -3.61 -15.14 -2.10
N ALA A 224 -2.75 -15.37 -1.10
CA ALA A 224 -3.03 -16.27 0.01
C ALA A 224 -3.96 -15.66 1.06
N ALA A 225 -3.97 -14.35 1.20
CA ALA A 225 -4.77 -13.64 2.20
C ALA A 225 -6.28 -13.70 1.91
N ASP A 226 -7.06 -13.49 2.96
CA ASP A 226 -8.51 -13.40 2.90
C ASP A 226 -8.99 -11.94 3.01
N LEU A 227 -8.16 -11.05 3.58
CA LEU A 227 -8.43 -9.63 3.72
C LEU A 227 -7.13 -8.83 3.81
N PHE A 228 -7.10 -7.65 3.23
CA PHE A 228 -6.04 -6.67 3.38
C PHE A 228 -6.43 -5.59 4.39
N TYR A 229 -5.60 -5.40 5.42
CA TYR A 229 -5.84 -4.36 6.43
C TYR A 229 -4.68 -3.36 6.43
N PHE A 230 -4.98 -2.12 6.10
CA PHE A 230 -3.98 -1.07 5.97
C PHE A 230 -4.31 0.11 6.89
N SER A 231 -3.65 0.14 8.05
CA SER A 231 -3.90 1.12 9.13
C SER A 231 -3.22 2.47 8.94
N SER A 232 -2.55 2.70 7.80
CA SER A 232 -1.78 3.92 7.55
C SER A 232 -2.60 5.19 7.76
N THR A 233 -1.98 6.19 8.40
CA THR A 233 -2.56 7.50 8.69
C THR A 233 -2.09 8.58 7.70
N LEU A 234 -1.12 8.27 6.85
CA LEU A 234 -0.54 9.18 5.89
C LEU A 234 -0.12 8.47 4.60
N GLU A 235 -0.79 8.76 3.50
CA GLU A 235 -0.52 8.19 2.17
C GLU A 235 -0.89 9.20 1.07
N LEU A 236 -0.24 9.06 -0.08
CA LEU A 236 -0.63 9.75 -1.31
C LEU A 236 -1.21 8.79 -2.35
N ASN A 237 -0.44 7.76 -2.67
CA ASN A 237 -0.82 6.75 -3.67
C ASN A 237 -0.20 5.40 -3.29
N PRO A 238 -0.72 4.74 -2.25
CA PRO A 238 -0.12 3.52 -1.71
C PRO A 238 -0.21 2.36 -2.72
N LEU A 239 0.96 1.86 -3.13
CA LEU A 239 1.07 0.70 -4.02
C LEU A 239 0.38 -0.53 -3.42
N SER A 240 0.56 -0.76 -2.12
CA SER A 240 0.01 -1.92 -1.44
C SER A 240 -1.53 -2.00 -1.46
N ILE A 241 -2.24 -0.86 -1.41
CA ILE A 241 -3.71 -0.85 -1.61
C ILE A 241 -4.04 -1.20 -3.07
N LYS A 242 -3.34 -0.59 -4.04
CA LYS A 242 -3.58 -0.84 -5.47
C LYS A 242 -3.32 -2.31 -5.81
N GLU A 243 -2.23 -2.88 -5.29
CA GLU A 243 -1.89 -4.29 -5.43
C GLU A 243 -2.98 -5.18 -4.83
N ALA A 244 -3.39 -4.95 -3.58
CA ALA A 244 -4.45 -5.72 -2.93
C ALA A 244 -5.75 -5.73 -3.78
N LEU A 245 -6.16 -4.55 -4.27
CA LEU A 245 -7.35 -4.41 -5.10
C LEU A 245 -7.19 -5.10 -6.46
N SER A 246 -6.01 -5.08 -7.09
CA SER A 246 -5.74 -5.78 -8.35
C SER A 246 -5.87 -7.30 -8.21
N TYR A 247 -5.57 -7.83 -7.03
CA TYR A 247 -5.80 -9.24 -6.69
C TYR A 247 -7.25 -9.56 -6.31
N GLY A 248 -8.15 -8.57 -6.31
CA GLY A 248 -9.53 -8.75 -5.87
C GLY A 248 -9.66 -9.00 -4.36
N LEU A 249 -8.65 -8.60 -3.57
CA LEU A 249 -8.62 -8.83 -2.14
C LEU A 249 -9.48 -7.79 -1.42
N PRO A 250 -10.51 -8.18 -0.66
CA PRO A 250 -11.25 -7.26 0.17
C PRO A 250 -10.30 -6.48 1.09
N SER A 251 -10.47 -5.17 1.17
CA SER A 251 -9.51 -4.28 1.80
C SER A 251 -10.20 -3.33 2.77
N ILE A 252 -9.64 -3.20 3.96
CA ILE A 252 -10.07 -2.21 4.95
C ILE A 252 -8.94 -1.23 5.24
N PHE A 253 -9.25 0.06 5.20
CA PHE A 253 -8.28 1.13 5.48
C PHE A 253 -8.97 2.46 5.78
N ARG A 254 -8.21 3.44 6.33
CA ARG A 254 -8.75 4.77 6.61
C ARG A 254 -9.04 5.55 5.35
N ARG A 255 -10.14 6.31 5.38
CA ARG A 255 -10.43 7.30 4.35
C ARG A 255 -9.56 8.54 4.57
N LEU A 256 -8.43 8.60 3.89
CA LEU A 256 -7.56 9.78 3.96
C LEU A 256 -8.03 10.84 2.95
N HIS A 257 -7.93 12.10 3.35
CA HIS A 257 -8.27 13.24 2.46
C HIS A 257 -7.41 13.28 1.19
N THR A 258 -6.21 12.69 1.22
CA THR A 258 -5.29 12.58 0.09
C THR A 258 -5.78 11.62 -1.01
N TYR A 259 -6.70 10.71 -0.68
CA TYR A 259 -7.28 9.79 -1.68
C TYR A 259 -8.40 10.46 -2.49
N LEU A 260 -8.95 11.57 -2.00
CA LEU A 260 -10.18 12.15 -2.52
C LEU A 260 -11.28 11.06 -2.55
N ASP A 261 -11.92 10.87 -3.68
CA ASP A 261 -12.97 9.87 -3.92
C ASP A 261 -12.48 8.62 -4.69
N LYS A 262 -11.16 8.46 -4.82
CA LYS A 262 -10.52 7.44 -5.66
C LYS A 262 -11.02 6.01 -5.43
N TYR A 263 -11.33 5.66 -4.17
CA TYR A 263 -11.71 4.31 -3.77
C TYR A 263 -13.20 4.16 -3.42
N ASP A 264 -14.01 5.20 -3.59
CA ASP A 264 -15.41 5.22 -3.13
C ASP A 264 -16.35 4.31 -3.95
N ASN A 265 -15.97 3.97 -5.19
CA ASN A 265 -16.81 3.24 -6.12
C ASN A 265 -16.41 1.75 -6.26
N THR A 266 -15.78 1.15 -5.25
CA THR A 266 -15.42 -0.27 -5.29
C THR A 266 -16.00 -1.04 -4.09
N GLU A 267 -16.66 -2.15 -4.35
CA GLU A 267 -17.20 -3.07 -3.33
C GLU A 267 -16.11 -3.77 -2.52
N LEU A 268 -14.87 -3.76 -3.00
CA LEU A 268 -13.73 -4.36 -2.32
C LEU A 268 -13.23 -3.50 -1.14
N VAL A 269 -13.61 -2.23 -1.05
CA VAL A 269 -13.12 -1.32 -0.03
C VAL A 269 -14.17 -1.06 1.04
N THR A 270 -13.72 -1.12 2.29
CA THR A 270 -14.50 -0.63 3.43
C THR A 270 -13.59 0.27 4.27
N TYR A 271 -14.07 1.47 4.56
CA TYR A 271 -13.32 2.40 5.38
C TYR A 271 -13.47 2.10 6.86
N ILE A 272 -12.38 2.28 7.60
CA ILE A 272 -12.33 2.17 9.05
C ILE A 272 -12.21 3.55 9.69
N ASP A 273 -12.68 3.65 10.91
CA ASP A 273 -12.47 4.78 11.82
C ASP A 273 -11.31 4.49 12.81
N ASP A 274 -11.17 5.35 13.82
CA ASP A 274 -10.12 5.21 14.84
C ASP A 274 -10.52 4.28 16.00
N ASP A 275 -11.74 3.71 15.98
CA ASP A 275 -12.19 2.77 17.01
C ASP A 275 -11.82 1.32 16.65
N ILE A 276 -10.87 0.77 17.39
CA ILE A 276 -10.40 -0.61 17.21
C ILE A 276 -11.50 -1.66 17.47
N HIS A 277 -12.53 -1.33 18.25
CA HIS A 277 -13.66 -2.25 18.49
C HIS A 277 -14.58 -2.29 17.27
N ASN A 278 -14.82 -1.17 16.61
CA ASN A 278 -15.53 -1.13 15.34
C ASN A 278 -14.76 -1.90 14.26
N THR A 279 -13.45 -1.65 14.15
CA THR A 279 -12.58 -2.39 13.23
C THR A 279 -12.57 -3.89 13.50
N LYS A 280 -12.50 -4.30 14.78
CA LYS A 280 -12.63 -5.74 15.17
C LYS A 280 -13.95 -6.34 14.68
N ASN A 281 -15.07 -5.65 14.89
CA ASN A 281 -16.39 -6.14 14.48
C ASN A 281 -16.49 -6.24 12.96
N LEU A 282 -16.00 -5.24 12.24
CA LEU A 282 -15.90 -5.23 10.78
C LEU A 282 -15.06 -6.41 10.26
N LEU A 283 -13.91 -6.70 10.86
CA LEU A 283 -13.08 -7.85 10.50
C LEU A 283 -13.84 -9.18 10.68
N LEU A 284 -14.53 -9.34 11.78
CA LEU A 284 -15.34 -10.55 12.02
C LEU A 284 -16.45 -10.70 10.97
N GLU A 285 -17.12 -9.62 10.60
CA GLU A 285 -18.12 -9.60 9.54
C GLU A 285 -17.53 -10.00 8.18
N LYS A 286 -16.44 -9.33 7.76
CA LYS A 286 -15.81 -9.55 6.44
C LYS A 286 -15.15 -10.94 6.30
N LEU A 287 -14.68 -11.52 7.38
CA LEU A 287 -13.99 -12.82 7.39
C LEU A 287 -14.94 -14.02 7.63
N GLN A 288 -16.20 -13.76 7.92
CA GLN A 288 -17.17 -14.85 7.98
C GLN A 288 -17.39 -15.47 6.58
N PRO A 289 -17.54 -16.79 6.49
CA PRO A 289 -17.92 -17.40 5.24
C PRO A 289 -19.30 -16.88 4.82
N LYS A 290 -19.45 -16.48 3.56
CA LYS A 290 -20.76 -16.14 3.04
C LYS A 290 -21.66 -17.38 3.11
N PHE A 291 -22.95 -17.17 3.37
CA PHE A 291 -23.92 -18.25 3.50
C PHE A 291 -23.81 -19.32 2.38
N ASN A 292 -23.56 -18.88 1.14
CA ASN A 292 -23.43 -19.80 0.01
C ASN A 292 -22.13 -20.62 0.01
N GLU A 293 -21.10 -20.20 0.75
CA GLU A 293 -19.79 -20.88 0.85
C GLU A 293 -19.78 -21.96 1.92
N ILE A 294 -20.79 -21.99 2.81
CA ILE A 294 -20.89 -22.99 3.86
C ILE A 294 -21.46 -24.28 3.29
N PRO A 295 -20.77 -25.43 3.40
CA PRO A 295 -21.29 -26.70 2.94
C PRO A 295 -22.62 -27.08 3.61
N GLY A 296 -23.48 -27.79 2.88
CA GLY A 296 -24.75 -28.27 3.39
C GLY A 296 -25.96 -27.66 2.68
N TRP A 297 -27.13 -28.17 2.99
CA TRP A 297 -28.40 -27.62 2.48
C TRP A 297 -29.14 -26.89 3.60
N PHE A 298 -29.85 -25.83 3.24
CA PHE A 298 -30.69 -25.06 4.13
C PHE A 298 -31.91 -24.57 3.36
N SER A 299 -33.07 -25.06 3.74
CA SER A 299 -34.33 -24.82 2.99
C SER A 299 -35.37 -24.03 3.80
N TYR A 300 -35.01 -23.59 5.01
CA TYR A 300 -35.93 -22.94 5.93
C TYR A 300 -35.73 -21.41 6.04
N GLN A 301 -35.09 -20.77 5.07
CA GLN A 301 -34.81 -19.34 5.07
C GLN A 301 -36.04 -18.50 5.43
N LYS A 302 -37.14 -18.70 4.69
CA LYS A 302 -38.39 -17.96 4.91
C LYS A 302 -38.94 -18.13 6.32
N LEU A 303 -38.82 -19.33 6.90
CA LEU A 303 -39.26 -19.58 8.27
C LEU A 303 -38.40 -18.79 9.29
N TYR A 304 -37.07 -18.74 9.07
CA TYR A 304 -36.18 -17.97 9.92
C TYR A 304 -36.42 -16.46 9.79
N ASP A 305 -36.66 -15.95 8.58
CA ASP A 305 -37.03 -14.56 8.36
C ASP A 305 -38.33 -14.21 9.09
N ASP A 306 -39.38 -15.04 8.93
CA ASP A 306 -40.68 -14.82 9.58
C ASP A 306 -40.61 -14.87 11.12
N VAL A 307 -39.65 -15.59 11.67
CA VAL A 307 -39.43 -15.70 13.14
C VAL A 307 -38.59 -14.50 13.62
N VAL A 308 -37.45 -14.22 13.00
CA VAL A 308 -36.53 -13.16 13.44
C VAL A 308 -37.20 -11.80 13.36
N ASP A 309 -37.93 -11.50 12.28
CA ASP A 309 -38.64 -10.23 12.08
C ASP A 309 -39.73 -9.94 13.15
N LYS A 310 -40.16 -10.98 13.89
CA LYS A 310 -41.15 -10.86 14.96
C LYS A 310 -40.57 -10.85 16.35
N LEU A 311 -39.26 -11.08 16.50
CA LEU A 311 -38.62 -11.12 17.80
C LEU A 311 -38.38 -9.71 18.34
N PRO A 312 -38.59 -9.48 19.64
CA PRO A 312 -38.17 -8.23 20.29
C PRO A 312 -36.67 -8.06 20.23
N ASN A 313 -36.23 -6.78 20.24
CA ASN A 313 -34.81 -6.46 20.39
C ASN A 313 -34.21 -7.13 21.64
N ASN A 314 -32.98 -7.60 21.53
CA ASN A 314 -32.25 -8.34 22.56
C ASN A 314 -32.82 -9.74 22.90
N SER A 315 -33.58 -10.36 22.01
CA SER A 315 -34.01 -11.74 22.15
C SER A 315 -32.82 -12.69 22.08
N ASN A 316 -32.85 -13.75 22.90
CA ASN A 316 -31.87 -14.85 22.85
C ASN A 316 -32.39 -15.93 21.90
N ILE A 317 -31.58 -16.33 20.93
CA ILE A 317 -31.90 -17.44 20.02
C ILE A 317 -30.92 -18.56 20.27
N VAL A 318 -31.47 -19.79 20.48
CA VAL A 318 -30.70 -21.01 20.60
C VAL A 318 -31.06 -21.94 19.44
N GLU A 319 -30.07 -22.28 18.64
CA GLU A 319 -30.21 -23.25 17.56
C GLU A 319 -29.58 -24.59 17.97
N VAL A 320 -30.29 -25.69 17.74
CA VAL A 320 -29.79 -27.03 18.00
C VAL A 320 -29.71 -27.84 16.72
N GLY A 321 -28.53 -28.40 16.42
CA GLY A 321 -28.35 -29.26 15.24
C GLY A 321 -27.95 -28.54 13.96
N SER A 322 -27.23 -27.44 14.05
CA SER A 322 -26.82 -26.57 12.95
C SER A 322 -25.69 -27.13 12.07
N TRP A 323 -25.69 -28.36 11.70
CA TRP A 323 -24.64 -29.01 10.88
C TRP A 323 -23.84 -28.01 10.01
N PHE A 324 -22.52 -27.98 10.15
CA PHE A 324 -21.60 -27.01 9.54
C PHE A 324 -21.92 -25.53 9.77
N GLY A 325 -22.95 -25.19 10.56
CA GLY A 325 -23.30 -23.82 10.92
C GLY A 325 -23.96 -22.98 9.82
N LYS A 326 -24.45 -23.59 8.72
CA LYS A 326 -25.06 -22.83 7.63
C LYS A 326 -26.29 -22.05 8.05
N SER A 327 -27.21 -22.67 8.80
CA SER A 327 -28.37 -22.00 9.39
C SER A 327 -27.99 -20.98 10.44
N THR A 328 -27.01 -21.29 11.29
CA THR A 328 -26.51 -20.35 12.30
C THR A 328 -25.90 -19.10 11.67
N ASN A 329 -25.15 -19.25 10.58
CA ASN A 329 -24.59 -18.12 9.84
C ASN A 329 -25.70 -17.27 9.20
N TYR A 330 -26.73 -17.91 8.63
CA TYR A 330 -27.89 -17.21 8.10
C TYR A 330 -28.60 -16.37 9.16
N LEU A 331 -28.88 -16.97 10.33
CA LEU A 331 -29.50 -16.28 11.47
C LEU A 331 -28.65 -15.10 11.95
N ALA A 332 -27.34 -15.30 12.10
CA ALA A 332 -26.45 -14.24 12.55
C ALA A 332 -26.45 -13.04 11.60
N ASN A 333 -26.43 -13.28 10.28
CA ASN A 333 -26.49 -12.21 9.29
C ASN A 333 -27.85 -11.49 9.31
N LYS A 334 -28.96 -12.25 9.42
CA LYS A 334 -30.31 -11.68 9.46
C LYS A 334 -30.56 -10.81 10.71
N ILE A 335 -29.93 -11.13 11.84
CA ILE A 335 -30.05 -10.33 13.07
C ILE A 335 -29.23 -9.03 12.99
N LEU A 336 -28.20 -8.99 12.15
CA LEU A 336 -27.36 -7.81 11.94
C LEU A 336 -27.94 -6.81 10.93
N GLU A 337 -28.89 -7.24 10.09
CA GLU A 337 -29.69 -6.37 9.19
C GLU A 337 -30.73 -5.57 10.00
#